data_24a0d2e0cb99ce828d0085a2208b67e8
#
_entry.id   24a0d2e0cb99ce828d0085a2208b67e8
#
_cell.length_a   1.000
_cell.length_b   1.000
_cell.length_c   1.000
_cell.angle_alpha   90.00
_cell.angle_beta   90.00
_cell.angle_gamma   90.00
#
_symmetry.space_group_name_H-M   'P 1'
#
loop_
_entity.id
_entity.type
_entity.pdbx_description
1 polymer ?
#
loop_
_entity_poly.entity_id
_entity_poly.type
_entity_poly.pdbx_seq_one_letter_code
_entity_poly.pdbx_strand_id
1 'polypeptide(L)'
;MNRDPRRALDRAQDILDAIVNIQNDLGGLSKDAFLEDGKTQRAVIEGFIVVGEASNRLCDLRPDLEVGDSDLWAHLRDAYDMRNVLTHEYFRVDAGIVWETVLQELPALQAMLQNFLARESL
;
A
#
# COMPACT_ATOMS: atom_id res chain seq x y z
N MET A 1 -10.15 -4.79 -25.07
CA MET A 1 -9.27 -4.01 -24.21
C MET A 1 -7.99 -4.78 -23.98
N ASN A 2 -6.87 -4.17 -24.23
CA ASN A 2 -5.58 -4.83 -24.10
C ASN A 2 -5.10 -4.79 -22.65
N ARG A 3 -4.95 -5.97 -22.04
CA ARG A 3 -4.41 -6.09 -20.68
C ARG A 3 -3.01 -6.69 -20.76
N ASP A 4 -2.07 -5.85 -21.16
CA ASP A 4 -0.66 -6.25 -21.19
C ASP A 4 -0.25 -6.74 -19.80
N PRO A 5 0.25 -7.99 -19.64
CA PRO A 5 0.69 -8.52 -18.35
C PRO A 5 1.73 -7.65 -17.65
N ARG A 6 2.55 -6.91 -18.41
CA ARG A 6 3.54 -6.01 -17.82
C ARG A 6 2.92 -4.88 -17.03
N ARG A 7 1.69 -4.45 -17.37
CA ARG A 7 1.00 -3.37 -16.64
C ARG A 7 0.70 -3.79 -15.20
N ALA A 8 0.31 -5.03 -14.99
CA ALA A 8 0.07 -5.55 -13.64
C ALA A 8 1.38 -5.62 -12.84
N LEU A 9 2.47 -6.08 -13.47
CA LEU A 9 3.78 -6.11 -12.81
C LEU A 9 4.27 -4.70 -12.47
N ASP A 10 4.04 -3.74 -13.35
CA ASP A 10 4.39 -2.34 -13.09
C ASP A 10 3.60 -1.79 -11.90
N ARG A 11 2.32 -2.08 -11.80
CA ARG A 11 1.51 -1.62 -10.66
C ARG A 11 1.97 -2.27 -9.36
N ALA A 12 2.29 -3.56 -9.39
CA ALA A 12 2.84 -4.24 -8.21
C ALA A 12 4.17 -3.62 -7.78
N GLN A 13 5.03 -3.28 -8.72
CA GLN A 13 6.30 -2.62 -8.42
C GLN A 13 6.09 -1.21 -7.86
N ASP A 14 5.13 -0.46 -8.40
CA ASP A 14 4.78 0.87 -7.87
C ASP A 14 4.36 0.78 -6.39
N ILE A 15 3.57 -0.23 -6.04
CA ILE A 15 3.17 -0.45 -4.64
C ILE A 15 4.39 -0.72 -3.77
N LEU A 16 5.28 -1.62 -4.22
CA LEU A 16 6.49 -1.96 -3.46
C LEU A 16 7.38 -0.73 -3.25
N ASP A 17 7.57 0.07 -4.29
CA ASP A 17 8.38 1.28 -4.21
C ASP A 17 7.77 2.26 -3.20
N ALA A 18 6.46 2.42 -3.22
CA ALA A 18 5.77 3.30 -2.28
C ALA A 18 5.87 2.78 -0.83
N ILE A 19 5.79 1.47 -0.62
CA ILE A 19 5.97 0.87 0.70
C ILE A 19 7.38 1.16 1.23
N VAL A 20 8.40 1.00 0.40
CA VAL A 20 9.78 1.31 0.78
C VAL A 20 9.92 2.79 1.14
N ASN A 21 9.31 3.67 0.37
CA ASN A 21 9.34 5.10 0.66
C ASN A 21 8.68 5.41 2.01
N ILE A 22 7.54 4.79 2.31
CA ILE A 22 6.86 4.94 3.61
C ILE A 22 7.78 4.50 4.74
N GLN A 23 8.40 3.33 4.60
CA GLN A 23 9.30 2.78 5.60
C GLN A 23 10.52 3.68 5.82
N ASN A 24 11.07 4.24 4.75
CA ASN A 24 12.19 5.17 4.82
C ASN A 24 11.78 6.51 5.45
N ASP A 25 10.61 7.03 5.11
CA ASP A 25 10.10 8.29 5.68
C ASP A 25 9.84 8.16 7.17
N LEU A 26 9.28 7.04 7.60
CA LEU A 26 9.08 6.76 9.01
C LEU A 26 10.42 6.55 9.73
N GLY A 27 11.35 5.84 9.08
CA GLY A 27 12.67 5.58 9.61
C GLY A 27 12.61 4.84 10.95
N GLY A 28 13.45 5.26 11.86
CA GLY A 28 13.51 4.70 13.20
C GLY A 28 12.70 5.46 14.24
N LEU A 29 11.75 6.31 13.83
CA LEU A 29 10.94 7.07 14.78
C LEU A 29 10.13 6.14 15.67
N SER A 30 10.06 6.47 16.98
CA SER A 30 9.12 5.83 17.88
C SER A 30 7.69 6.30 17.58
N LYS A 31 6.69 5.59 18.09
CA LYS A 31 5.31 6.02 17.97
C LYS A 31 5.12 7.44 18.51
N ASP A 32 5.64 7.72 19.71
CA ASP A 32 5.50 9.03 20.31
C ASP A 32 6.13 10.13 19.45
N ALA A 33 7.31 9.89 18.90
CA ALA A 33 7.97 10.85 18.01
C ALA A 33 7.16 11.06 16.73
N PHE A 34 6.59 9.98 16.15
CA PHE A 34 5.76 10.07 14.97
C PHE A 34 4.50 10.91 15.24
N LEU A 35 3.88 10.73 16.40
CA LEU A 35 2.66 11.49 16.75
C LEU A 35 2.94 12.99 16.92
N GLU A 36 4.19 13.38 17.15
CA GLU A 36 4.61 14.78 17.27
C GLU A 36 5.17 15.35 15.96
N ASP A 37 5.29 14.54 14.90
CA ASP A 37 5.98 14.92 13.66
C ASP A 37 4.99 15.00 12.49
N GLY A 38 4.36 16.17 12.34
CA GLY A 38 3.38 16.39 11.29
C GLY A 38 3.95 16.26 9.88
N LYS A 39 5.22 16.61 9.68
CA LYS A 39 5.85 16.47 8.36
C LYS A 39 6.00 15.01 7.96
N THR A 40 6.48 14.18 8.87
CA THR A 40 6.59 12.74 8.62
C THR A 40 5.21 12.09 8.44
N GLN A 41 4.21 12.51 9.25
CA GLN A 41 2.83 12.04 9.07
C GLN A 41 2.33 12.32 7.66
N ARG A 42 2.53 13.54 7.14
CA ARG A 42 2.09 13.90 5.79
C ARG A 42 2.79 13.08 4.72
N ALA A 43 4.09 12.84 4.86
CA ALA A 43 4.84 12.03 3.92
C ALA A 43 4.33 10.59 3.89
N VAL A 44 4.10 10.00 5.06
CA VAL A 44 3.59 8.63 5.17
C VAL A 44 2.17 8.54 4.60
N ILE A 45 1.31 9.50 4.90
CA ILE A 45 -0.07 9.52 4.37
C ILE A 45 -0.05 9.60 2.84
N GLU A 46 0.80 10.45 2.26
CA GLU A 46 0.95 10.52 0.81
C GLU A 46 1.34 9.16 0.23
N GLY A 47 2.29 8.48 0.88
CA GLY A 47 2.70 7.13 0.47
C GLY A 47 1.55 6.14 0.48
N PHE A 48 0.70 6.18 1.51
CA PHE A 48 -0.49 5.33 1.58
C PHE A 48 -1.49 5.61 0.46
N ILE A 49 -1.64 6.87 0.08
CA ILE A 49 -2.51 7.24 -1.05
C ILE A 49 -1.99 6.60 -2.34
N VAL A 50 -0.68 6.64 -2.56
CA VAL A 50 -0.05 5.99 -3.72
C VAL A 50 -0.26 4.48 -3.68
N VAL A 51 -0.03 3.85 -2.52
CA VAL A 51 -0.26 2.41 -2.35
C VAL A 51 -1.70 2.04 -2.69
N GLY A 52 -2.67 2.80 -2.19
CA GLY A 52 -4.09 2.53 -2.43
C GLY A 52 -4.49 2.71 -3.90
N GLU A 53 -4.01 3.75 -4.55
CA GLU A 53 -4.26 3.98 -5.98
C GLU A 53 -3.71 2.85 -6.84
N ALA A 54 -2.46 2.48 -6.61
CA ALA A 54 -1.82 1.41 -7.39
C ALA A 54 -2.46 0.05 -7.08
N SER A 55 -2.89 -0.18 -5.83
CA SER A 55 -3.60 -1.40 -5.44
C SER A 55 -4.91 -1.54 -6.19
N ASN A 56 -5.69 -0.46 -6.29
CA ASN A 56 -6.95 -0.49 -7.04
C ASN A 56 -6.69 -0.79 -8.52
N ARG A 57 -5.67 -0.18 -9.12
CA ARG A 57 -5.31 -0.44 -10.51
C ARG A 57 -4.88 -1.88 -10.75
N LEU A 58 -4.12 -2.45 -9.81
CA LEU A 58 -3.73 -3.87 -9.91
C LEU A 58 -4.96 -4.77 -9.87
N CYS A 59 -5.92 -4.51 -8.99
CA CYS A 59 -7.15 -5.27 -8.94
C CYS A 59 -7.95 -5.17 -10.25
N ASP A 60 -8.00 -3.99 -10.85
CA ASP A 60 -8.68 -3.78 -12.13
C ASP A 60 -8.02 -4.58 -13.27
N LEU A 61 -6.69 -4.67 -13.26
CA LEU A 61 -5.93 -5.39 -14.27
C LEU A 61 -5.97 -6.90 -14.06
N ARG A 62 -6.11 -7.35 -12.82
CA ARG A 62 -6.07 -8.76 -12.45
C ARG A 62 -7.25 -9.14 -11.54
N PRO A 63 -8.48 -9.04 -12.08
CA PRO A 63 -9.67 -9.44 -11.28
C PRO A 63 -9.66 -10.91 -10.89
N ASP A 64 -8.91 -11.74 -11.60
CA ASP A 64 -8.72 -13.16 -11.27
C ASP A 64 -8.07 -13.39 -9.90
N LEU A 65 -7.36 -12.40 -9.36
CA LEU A 65 -6.74 -12.51 -8.03
C LEU A 65 -7.76 -12.68 -6.92
N GLU A 66 -8.98 -12.21 -7.10
CA GLU A 66 -10.03 -12.37 -6.08
C GLU A 66 -10.22 -13.83 -5.69
N VAL A 67 -10.12 -14.75 -6.65
CA VAL A 67 -10.25 -16.18 -6.42
C VAL A 67 -8.88 -16.86 -6.36
N GLY A 68 -7.95 -16.47 -7.23
CA GLY A 68 -6.66 -17.13 -7.36
C GLY A 68 -5.66 -16.82 -6.26
N ASP A 69 -5.77 -15.65 -5.63
CA ASP A 69 -4.92 -15.26 -4.50
C ASP A 69 -5.73 -14.32 -3.60
N SER A 70 -6.67 -14.90 -2.87
CA SER A 70 -7.64 -14.14 -2.08
C SER A 70 -6.98 -13.33 -0.97
N ASP A 71 -5.86 -13.78 -0.41
CA ASP A 71 -5.15 -13.03 0.63
C ASP A 71 -4.55 -11.74 0.06
N LEU A 72 -3.87 -11.85 -1.08
CA LEU A 72 -3.35 -10.67 -1.76
C LEU A 72 -4.48 -9.71 -2.15
N TRP A 73 -5.54 -10.25 -2.72
CA TRP A 73 -6.71 -9.45 -3.11
C TRP A 73 -7.26 -8.65 -1.92
N ALA A 74 -7.46 -9.32 -0.78
CA ALA A 74 -7.99 -8.67 0.42
C ALA A 74 -7.09 -7.52 0.88
N HIS A 75 -5.77 -7.73 0.89
CA HIS A 75 -4.83 -6.68 1.29
C HIS A 75 -4.82 -5.51 0.31
N LEU A 76 -4.94 -5.77 -0.98
CA LEU A 76 -5.03 -4.71 -1.99
C LEU A 76 -6.32 -3.89 -1.80
N ARG A 77 -7.44 -4.56 -1.53
CA ARG A 77 -8.72 -3.87 -1.29
C ARG A 77 -8.68 -3.05 0.00
N ASP A 78 -8.08 -3.59 1.06
CA ASP A 78 -7.90 -2.86 2.32
C ASP A 78 -7.03 -1.61 2.11
N ALA A 79 -5.98 -1.70 1.31
CA ALA A 79 -5.12 -0.56 0.99
C ALA A 79 -5.90 0.53 0.25
N TYR A 80 -6.76 0.15 -0.68
CA TYR A 80 -7.61 1.10 -1.39
C TYR A 80 -8.64 1.75 -0.46
N ASP A 81 -9.25 0.96 0.42
CA ASP A 81 -10.20 1.48 1.40
C ASP A 81 -9.53 2.50 2.32
N MET A 82 -8.31 2.22 2.77
CA MET A 82 -7.54 3.17 3.58
C MET A 82 -7.24 4.46 2.81
N ARG A 83 -6.85 4.34 1.53
CA ARG A 83 -6.66 5.52 0.68
C ARG A 83 -7.91 6.40 0.65
N ASN A 84 -9.08 5.80 0.54
CA ASN A 84 -10.34 6.54 0.52
C ASN A 84 -10.59 7.27 1.84
N VAL A 85 -10.35 6.62 2.96
CA VAL A 85 -10.45 7.26 4.28
C VAL A 85 -9.49 8.43 4.37
N LEU A 86 -8.23 8.25 3.97
CA LEU A 86 -7.21 9.28 4.06
C LEU A 86 -7.49 10.49 3.18
N THR A 87 -8.12 10.30 2.02
CA THR A 87 -8.45 11.40 1.12
C THR A 87 -9.74 12.12 1.50
N HIS A 88 -10.76 11.39 1.99
CA HIS A 88 -12.07 11.96 2.31
C HIS A 88 -12.18 12.49 3.73
N GLU A 89 -11.35 11.99 4.65
CA GLU A 89 -11.39 12.35 6.06
C GLU A 89 -10.03 12.86 6.56
N TYR A 90 -9.31 13.55 5.71
CA TYR A 90 -7.93 13.99 5.98
C TYR A 90 -7.77 14.66 7.36
N PHE A 91 -8.70 15.54 7.74
CA PHE A 91 -8.61 16.28 9.00
C PHE A 91 -8.97 15.45 10.23
N ARG A 92 -9.43 14.20 10.04
CA ARG A 92 -9.83 13.30 11.12
C ARG A 92 -8.95 12.05 11.17
N VAL A 93 -7.85 12.06 10.43
CA VAL A 93 -6.95 10.90 10.38
C VAL A 93 -6.28 10.70 11.74
N ASP A 94 -6.38 9.48 12.26
CA ASP A 94 -5.71 9.09 13.50
C ASP A 94 -4.29 8.64 13.15
N ALA A 95 -3.30 9.46 13.53
CA ALA A 95 -1.90 9.16 13.26
C ALA A 95 -1.43 7.87 13.94
N GLY A 96 -2.02 7.51 15.06
CA GLY A 96 -1.70 6.24 15.74
C GLY A 96 -2.09 5.03 14.91
N ILE A 97 -3.25 5.08 14.24
CA ILE A 97 -3.69 4.01 13.34
C ILE A 97 -2.75 3.95 12.12
N VAL A 98 -2.34 5.09 11.59
CA VAL A 98 -1.37 5.15 10.48
C VAL A 98 -0.07 4.47 10.90
N TRP A 99 0.45 4.79 12.07
CA TRP A 99 1.67 4.18 12.63
C TRP A 99 1.55 2.65 12.69
N GLU A 100 0.46 2.16 13.29
CA GLU A 100 0.24 0.72 13.45
C GLU A 100 0.14 0.01 12.10
N THR A 101 -0.49 0.65 11.12
CA THR A 101 -0.63 0.09 9.77
C THR A 101 0.74 -0.07 9.08
N VAL A 102 1.63 0.92 9.24
CA VAL A 102 2.99 0.82 8.68
C VAL A 102 3.74 -0.38 9.25
N LEU A 103 3.59 -0.63 10.54
CA LEU A 103 4.35 -1.68 11.22
C LEU A 103 3.75 -3.07 11.04
N GLN A 104 2.43 -3.17 10.90
CA GLN A 104 1.74 -4.47 10.92
C GLN A 104 1.24 -4.89 9.55
N GLU A 105 0.65 -3.98 8.78
CA GLU A 105 0.00 -4.34 7.52
C GLU A 105 0.93 -4.27 6.31
N LEU A 106 1.77 -3.24 6.23
CA LEU A 106 2.64 -3.06 5.08
C LEU A 106 3.66 -4.19 4.88
N PRO A 107 4.29 -4.75 5.93
CA PRO A 107 5.21 -5.87 5.72
C PRO A 107 4.53 -7.09 5.12
N ALA A 108 3.29 -7.36 5.49
CA ALA A 108 2.53 -8.48 4.93
C ALA A 108 2.25 -8.26 3.44
N LEU A 109 1.76 -7.07 3.07
CA LEU A 109 1.50 -6.73 1.67
C LEU A 109 2.80 -6.75 0.87
N GLN A 110 3.89 -6.24 1.43
CA GLN A 110 5.21 -6.24 0.78
C GLN A 110 5.64 -7.67 0.42
N ALA A 111 5.55 -8.59 1.38
CA ALA A 111 5.91 -9.98 1.15
C ALA A 111 5.04 -10.64 0.08
N MET A 112 3.73 -10.39 0.12
CA MET A 112 2.78 -10.93 -0.86
C MET A 112 3.07 -10.42 -2.27
N LEU A 113 3.41 -9.14 -2.41
CA LEU A 113 3.73 -8.55 -3.71
C LEU A 113 5.06 -9.04 -4.25
N GLN A 114 6.05 -9.25 -3.39
CA GLN A 114 7.32 -9.87 -3.80
C GLN A 114 7.10 -11.27 -4.35
N ASN A 115 6.24 -12.06 -3.71
CA ASN A 115 5.87 -13.39 -4.19
C ASN A 115 5.11 -13.31 -5.51
N PHE A 116 4.18 -12.36 -5.62
CA PHE A 116 3.43 -12.13 -6.86
C PHE A 116 4.38 -11.83 -8.01
N LEU A 117 5.32 -10.91 -7.84
CA LEU A 117 6.29 -10.56 -8.87
C LEU A 117 7.15 -11.74 -9.26
N ALA A 118 7.59 -12.53 -8.28
CA ALA A 118 8.45 -13.69 -8.55
C ALA A 118 7.73 -14.73 -9.41
N ARG A 119 6.48 -15.06 -9.09
CA ARG A 119 5.74 -16.09 -9.85
C ARG A 119 5.25 -15.60 -11.22
N GLU A 120 4.92 -14.31 -11.32
CA GLU A 120 4.38 -13.76 -12.58
C GLU A 120 5.47 -13.34 -13.57
N SER A 121 6.72 -13.22 -13.10
CA SER A 121 7.85 -12.86 -13.96
C SER A 121 8.48 -14.05 -14.67
N LEU A 122 8.01 -15.27 -14.40
CA LEU A 122 8.53 -16.49 -14.99
C LEU A 122 8.00 -16.72 -16.40
#